data_700fa40501f6a54048d796febd3e7d5e
#
_entry.id   700fa40501f6a54048d796febd3e7d5e
#
_cell.length_a   1.000
_cell.length_b   1.000
_cell.length_c   1.000
_cell.angle_alpha   90.00
_cell.angle_beta   90.00
_cell.angle_gamma   90.00
#
_symmetry.space_group_name_H-M   'P 1'
#
loop_
_entity.id
_entity.type
_entity.pdbx_description
1 polymer ?
#
loop_
_entity_poly.entity_id
_entity_poly.type
_entity_poly.pdbx_seq_one_letter_code
_entity_poly.pdbx_strand_id
1 'polypeptide(L)'
;MKKNKSSFPWWVFIVIIVVFFLINHPSPSHDNSYQYSDKVFSLISSVENEWYDKELKDFAKKNGFELTIEYDDTLKITRRLNSGEQFDAVWLSNSIWMYTLDSSKVRVSNTKSTSINPVVFGVKKSKAEELGFIDKEIFTQDIVDAVSSGKLKFNMSNPITTDSGASAYLGILTTLAGSPEVLTSGMLDNQELKDKLKTFFSGIERSSGDDQYLEDMFINGDFEAVFTYESSIISINQSLSHKNLEPLYALYPKDGVSISDSPIGYIDQKNEKKKEEYEKLVEYLLSKDGQNLLSDSGRRTWYGGINNKADSKVFNPKWGINTTTYISPIKFPSTTVIQKALTLYQTALRKPVHVVFCLDYSGSMASGSRYNDLIDSMDYILSDRAMNDLLQFTDDDLVDVIPFSYSANEVWNSTNNLERENVLSKIKSRNPGGGTALYPSVVEALKILNEEDSSKYNTSVIVMTDGEGNIGSFEELKKYYKKSKKVPVYSIQFGDASIEQLNRISDLTNGKVFDGTTNLIDAFMEVRGYN
;
A
#
# COMPACT_ATOMS: atom_id res chain seq x y z
N MET A 1 -23.64 -30.01 -44.27
CA MET A 1 -23.30 -28.68 -43.82
C MET A 1 -23.53 -28.58 -42.30
N LYS A 2 -22.46 -28.71 -41.48
CA LYS A 2 -22.55 -28.52 -40.04
C LYS A 2 -22.13 -27.07 -39.73
N LYS A 3 -23.05 -26.30 -39.16
CA LYS A 3 -22.76 -24.93 -38.67
C LYS A 3 -21.95 -25.06 -37.40
N ASN A 4 -20.67 -24.60 -37.42
CA ASN A 4 -19.90 -24.35 -36.23
C ASN A 4 -20.47 -23.11 -35.52
N LYS A 5 -21.01 -23.32 -34.33
CA LYS A 5 -21.27 -22.22 -33.37
C LYS A 5 -19.95 -21.94 -32.64
N SER A 6 -19.32 -20.83 -32.94
CA SER A 6 -18.24 -20.31 -32.10
C SER A 6 -18.86 -19.83 -30.77
N SER A 7 -18.60 -20.56 -29.71
CA SER A 7 -18.91 -20.10 -28.36
C SER A 7 -17.90 -19.03 -27.98
N PHE A 8 -18.35 -17.80 -27.87
CA PHE A 8 -17.57 -16.69 -27.32
C PHE A 8 -17.27 -17.02 -25.84
N PRO A 9 -16.03 -16.93 -25.37
CA PRO A 9 -15.69 -17.38 -24.02
C PRO A 9 -16.33 -16.46 -22.97
N TRP A 10 -17.00 -17.05 -22.02
CA TRP A 10 -17.79 -16.40 -20.96
C TRP A 10 -16.98 -15.42 -20.08
N TRP A 11 -15.69 -15.65 -19.93
CA TRP A 11 -14.77 -14.79 -19.20
C TRP A 11 -14.59 -13.38 -19.80
N VAL A 12 -14.82 -13.19 -21.11
CA VAL A 12 -14.78 -11.87 -21.76
C VAL A 12 -15.89 -10.95 -21.23
N PHE A 13 -17.06 -11.53 -20.87
CA PHE A 13 -18.15 -10.79 -20.24
C PHE A 13 -17.81 -10.36 -18.80
N ILE A 14 -17.07 -11.19 -18.06
CA ILE A 14 -16.63 -10.86 -16.70
C ILE A 14 -15.64 -9.68 -16.71
N VAL A 15 -14.70 -9.65 -17.65
CA VAL A 15 -13.75 -8.53 -17.79
C VAL A 15 -14.46 -7.22 -18.16
N ILE A 16 -15.48 -7.27 -19.01
CA ILE A 16 -16.26 -6.07 -19.39
C ILE A 16 -17.13 -5.59 -18.21
N ILE A 17 -17.68 -6.51 -17.41
CA ILE A 17 -18.49 -6.17 -16.23
C ILE A 17 -17.60 -5.56 -15.13
N VAL A 18 -16.40 -6.08 -14.89
CA VAL A 18 -15.45 -5.54 -13.90
C VAL A 18 -15.02 -4.12 -14.28
N VAL A 19 -14.75 -3.87 -15.55
CA VAL A 19 -14.42 -2.51 -16.04
C VAL A 19 -15.61 -1.55 -15.93
N PHE A 20 -16.85 -2.03 -16.12
CA PHE A 20 -18.06 -1.22 -16.02
C PHE A 20 -18.42 -0.89 -14.56
N PHE A 21 -18.14 -1.80 -13.60
CA PHE A 21 -18.39 -1.58 -12.18
C PHE A 21 -17.33 -0.70 -11.51
N LEU A 22 -16.05 -0.78 -11.92
CA LEU A 22 -15.01 0.15 -11.45
C LEU A 22 -15.30 1.63 -11.84
N ILE A 23 -16.15 1.84 -12.87
CA ILE A 23 -16.50 3.18 -13.36
C ILE A 23 -17.82 3.70 -12.71
N ASN A 24 -18.69 2.86 -12.18
CA ASN A 24 -20.09 3.26 -11.91
C ASN A 24 -20.62 3.03 -10.49
N HIS A 25 -19.82 2.60 -9.50
CA HIS A 25 -20.29 2.60 -8.13
C HIS A 25 -19.92 3.91 -7.42
N PRO A 26 -20.90 4.67 -6.91
CA PRO A 26 -20.61 5.76 -6.00
C PRO A 26 -20.04 5.16 -4.71
N SER A 27 -18.84 5.59 -4.33
CA SER A 27 -18.34 5.37 -2.98
C SER A 27 -19.36 5.90 -1.98
N PRO A 28 -19.55 5.26 -0.80
CA PRO A 28 -20.37 5.85 0.25
C PRO A 28 -19.83 7.24 0.55
N SER A 29 -20.72 8.23 0.55
CA SER A 29 -20.40 9.64 0.71
C SER A 29 -19.67 9.86 2.03
N HIS A 30 -18.40 10.25 1.96
CA HIS A 30 -17.75 10.92 3.08
C HIS A 30 -18.52 12.21 3.39
N ASP A 31 -19.11 12.31 4.55
CA ASP A 31 -19.86 13.49 5.00
C ASP A 31 -18.93 14.63 5.50
N ASN A 32 -17.67 14.61 5.06
CA ASN A 32 -16.76 15.75 5.03
C ASN A 32 -16.57 16.21 3.58
N SER A 33 -17.69 16.56 2.92
CA SER A 33 -17.62 17.13 1.58
C SER A 33 -16.84 18.44 1.62
N TYR A 34 -15.60 18.41 1.15
CA TYR A 34 -14.89 19.62 0.77
C TYR A 34 -15.76 20.38 -0.23
N GLN A 35 -16.25 21.54 0.20
CA GLN A 35 -17.07 22.36 -0.69
C GLN A 35 -16.14 23.13 -1.61
N TYR A 36 -16.04 22.71 -2.88
CA TYR A 36 -15.27 23.41 -3.90
C TYR A 36 -15.57 24.91 -3.86
N SER A 37 -14.53 25.74 -3.85
CA SER A 37 -14.62 27.19 -3.76
C SER A 37 -13.84 27.87 -4.88
N ASP A 38 -14.49 28.74 -5.64
CA ASP A 38 -13.83 29.58 -6.66
C ASP A 38 -12.78 30.55 -6.06
N LYS A 39 -12.78 30.77 -4.75
CA LYS A 39 -11.90 31.73 -4.06
C LYS A 39 -10.58 31.10 -3.61
N VAL A 40 -10.56 29.80 -3.36
CA VAL A 40 -9.42 29.06 -2.82
C VAL A 40 -8.93 28.09 -3.87
N PHE A 41 -7.63 28.08 -4.18
CA PHE A 41 -7.05 27.05 -5.05
C PHE A 41 -6.98 25.73 -4.30
N SER A 42 -7.60 24.70 -4.87
CA SER A 42 -7.66 23.36 -4.26
C SER A 42 -6.79 22.37 -5.01
N LEU A 43 -5.87 21.74 -4.30
CA LEU A 43 -4.96 20.70 -4.79
C LEU A 43 -5.25 19.40 -4.06
N ILE A 44 -5.44 18.31 -4.80
CA ILE A 44 -5.39 16.96 -4.25
C ILE A 44 -4.04 16.33 -4.59
N SER A 45 -3.37 15.76 -3.60
CA SER A 45 -1.99 15.30 -3.73
C SER A 45 -1.75 13.96 -3.07
N SER A 46 -0.84 13.17 -3.66
CA SER A 46 -0.31 11.99 -2.99
C SER A 46 0.38 12.35 -1.68
N VAL A 47 0.24 11.49 -0.66
CA VAL A 47 0.83 11.67 0.68
C VAL A 47 2.34 11.88 0.66
N GLU A 48 3.05 11.31 -0.32
CA GLU A 48 4.50 11.50 -0.47
C GLU A 48 4.90 12.96 -0.73
N ASN A 49 3.94 13.82 -1.11
CA ASN A 49 4.18 15.24 -1.34
C ASN A 49 3.83 16.11 -0.12
N GLU A 50 3.34 15.55 0.98
CA GLU A 50 2.97 16.28 2.21
C GLU A 50 4.14 17.07 2.79
N TRP A 51 5.36 16.61 2.58
CA TRP A 51 6.59 17.30 2.93
C TRP A 51 6.62 18.78 2.49
N TYR A 52 5.93 19.13 1.39
CA TYR A 52 5.93 20.47 0.81
C TYR A 52 4.75 21.35 1.25
N ASP A 53 3.84 20.85 2.08
CA ASP A 53 2.59 21.52 2.44
C ASP A 53 2.80 22.97 2.88
N LYS A 54 3.66 23.15 3.86
CA LYS A 54 3.95 24.49 4.44
C LYS A 54 4.55 25.43 3.41
N GLU A 55 5.54 24.98 2.67
CA GLU A 55 6.27 25.78 1.69
C GLU A 55 5.38 26.21 0.53
N LEU A 56 4.49 25.31 0.05
CA LEU A 56 3.54 25.64 -1.02
C LEU A 56 2.45 26.62 -0.55
N LYS A 57 1.92 26.46 0.66
CA LYS A 57 0.95 27.39 1.24
C LYS A 57 1.57 28.77 1.49
N ASP A 58 2.81 28.82 2.00
CA ASP A 58 3.56 30.06 2.17
C ASP A 58 3.85 30.74 0.83
N PHE A 59 4.19 29.97 -0.21
CA PHE A 59 4.39 30.49 -1.56
C PHE A 59 3.10 31.06 -2.14
N ALA A 60 1.98 30.34 -2.07
CA ALA A 60 0.67 30.78 -2.56
C ALA A 60 0.26 32.10 -1.90
N LYS A 61 0.36 32.19 -0.58
CA LYS A 61 0.06 33.41 0.19
C LYS A 61 0.91 34.60 -0.26
N LYS A 62 2.22 34.41 -0.49
CA LYS A 62 3.12 35.46 -0.99
C LYS A 62 2.76 35.90 -2.41
N ASN A 63 2.15 35.04 -3.21
CA ASN A 63 1.74 35.30 -4.58
C ASN A 63 0.27 35.69 -4.71
N GLY A 64 -0.43 35.98 -3.60
CA GLY A 64 -1.73 36.60 -3.56
C GLY A 64 -2.92 35.66 -3.76
N PHE A 65 -2.76 34.38 -3.49
CA PHE A 65 -3.87 33.40 -3.50
C PHE A 65 -3.82 32.47 -2.28
N GLU A 66 -4.97 31.90 -1.95
CA GLU A 66 -5.13 30.90 -0.91
C GLU A 66 -5.06 29.50 -1.52
N LEU A 67 -4.27 28.61 -0.89
CA LEU A 67 -4.08 27.22 -1.32
C LEU A 67 -4.53 26.27 -0.21
N THR A 68 -5.41 25.34 -0.56
CA THR A 68 -5.70 24.15 0.24
C THR A 68 -5.13 22.92 -0.43
N ILE A 69 -4.56 22.01 0.34
CA ILE A 69 -4.02 20.75 -0.16
C ILE A 69 -4.65 19.64 0.68
N GLU A 70 -5.26 18.68 0.00
CA GLU A 70 -5.68 17.42 0.58
C GLU A 70 -4.72 16.32 0.16
N TYR A 71 -4.37 15.45 1.10
CA TYR A 71 -3.44 14.35 0.88
C TYR A 71 -4.18 13.02 1.01
N ASP A 72 -3.93 12.11 0.08
CA ASP A 72 -4.47 10.76 0.10
C ASP A 72 -3.56 9.81 -0.70
N ASP A 73 -3.80 8.50 -0.61
CA ASP A 73 -3.16 7.54 -1.50
C ASP A 73 -3.63 7.74 -2.94
N THR A 74 -2.72 7.60 -3.90
CA THR A 74 -3.02 7.87 -5.32
C THR A 74 -4.20 7.07 -5.85
N LEU A 75 -4.38 5.83 -5.42
CA LEU A 75 -5.54 5.02 -5.82
C LEU A 75 -6.85 5.57 -5.27
N LYS A 76 -6.87 6.11 -4.05
CA LYS A 76 -8.01 6.83 -3.50
C LYS A 76 -8.26 8.13 -4.24
N ILE A 77 -7.20 8.91 -4.53
CA ILE A 77 -7.28 10.14 -5.34
C ILE A 77 -7.95 9.87 -6.69
N THR A 78 -7.49 8.82 -7.39
CA THR A 78 -8.06 8.49 -8.72
C THR A 78 -9.53 8.09 -8.63
N ARG A 79 -9.94 7.36 -7.59
CA ARG A 79 -11.35 7.03 -7.34
C ARG A 79 -12.19 8.28 -7.04
N ARG A 80 -11.74 9.16 -6.16
CA ARG A 80 -12.41 10.42 -5.78
C ARG A 80 -12.64 11.29 -7.01
N LEU A 81 -11.60 11.51 -7.81
CA LEU A 81 -11.69 12.29 -9.03
C LEU A 81 -12.62 11.64 -10.07
N ASN A 82 -12.51 10.32 -10.27
CA ASN A 82 -13.37 9.57 -11.19
C ASN A 82 -14.84 9.52 -10.72
N SER A 83 -15.11 9.67 -9.41
CA SER A 83 -16.48 9.81 -8.88
C SER A 83 -17.09 11.20 -9.12
N GLY A 84 -16.26 12.19 -9.52
CA GLY A 84 -16.70 13.54 -9.84
C GLY A 84 -16.39 14.59 -8.77
N GLU A 85 -15.59 14.26 -7.77
CA GLU A 85 -15.09 15.22 -6.79
C GLU A 85 -14.20 16.27 -7.48
N GLN A 86 -14.34 17.55 -7.10
CA GLN A 86 -13.76 18.68 -7.83
C GLN A 86 -12.56 19.28 -7.12
N PHE A 87 -11.46 19.40 -7.85
CA PHE A 87 -10.23 20.10 -7.45
C PHE A 87 -9.72 20.93 -8.62
N ASP A 88 -8.87 21.92 -8.35
CA ASP A 88 -8.24 22.74 -9.40
C ASP A 88 -6.98 22.07 -9.97
N ALA A 89 -6.31 21.23 -9.19
CA ALA A 89 -5.15 20.48 -9.65
C ALA A 89 -5.02 19.13 -8.92
N VAL A 90 -4.27 18.23 -9.54
CA VAL A 90 -3.90 16.93 -8.97
C VAL A 90 -2.39 16.75 -9.05
N TRP A 91 -1.76 16.28 -7.94
CA TRP A 91 -0.32 16.02 -7.88
C TRP A 91 -0.07 14.59 -7.39
N LEU A 92 0.16 13.69 -8.32
CA LEU A 92 0.31 12.25 -8.05
C LEU A 92 1.79 11.86 -7.86
N SER A 93 2.03 10.68 -7.33
CA SER A 93 3.37 10.12 -7.20
C SER A 93 3.99 9.74 -8.55
N ASN A 94 3.20 9.21 -9.47
CA ASN A 94 3.67 8.69 -10.75
C ASN A 94 2.71 8.99 -11.89
N SER A 95 3.25 9.35 -13.06
CA SER A 95 2.49 9.65 -14.30
C SER A 95 1.59 8.51 -14.75
N ILE A 96 1.90 7.26 -14.38
CA ILE A 96 1.06 6.10 -14.70
C ILE A 96 -0.38 6.28 -14.22
N TRP A 97 -0.57 6.92 -13.08
CA TRP A 97 -1.87 7.14 -12.47
C TRP A 97 -2.66 8.27 -13.13
N MET A 98 -1.97 9.24 -13.76
CA MET A 98 -2.65 10.25 -14.58
C MET A 98 -3.44 9.63 -15.73
N TYR A 99 -2.94 8.52 -16.29
CA TYR A 99 -3.61 7.80 -17.37
C TYR A 99 -4.79 6.94 -16.91
N THR A 100 -4.96 6.73 -15.59
CA THR A 100 -6.11 6.01 -15.02
C THR A 100 -7.31 6.93 -14.76
N LEU A 101 -7.12 8.24 -14.84
CA LEU A 101 -8.21 9.21 -14.72
C LEU A 101 -9.15 9.13 -15.92
N ASP A 102 -10.44 9.12 -15.66
CA ASP A 102 -11.48 9.13 -16.68
C ASP A 102 -11.53 10.51 -17.36
N SER A 103 -10.95 10.61 -18.56
CA SER A 103 -10.89 11.86 -19.32
C SER A 103 -12.26 12.45 -19.70
N SER A 104 -13.34 11.68 -19.58
CA SER A 104 -14.71 12.18 -19.76
C SER A 104 -15.20 12.99 -18.55
N LYS A 105 -14.64 12.74 -17.38
CA LYS A 105 -14.99 13.37 -16.10
C LYS A 105 -13.93 14.35 -15.62
N VAL A 106 -12.65 13.99 -15.76
CA VAL A 106 -11.51 14.75 -15.25
C VAL A 106 -10.61 15.17 -16.40
N ARG A 107 -10.64 16.46 -16.73
CA ARG A 107 -9.82 17.02 -17.82
C ARG A 107 -8.50 17.53 -17.25
N VAL A 108 -7.50 16.66 -17.16
CA VAL A 108 -6.16 17.07 -16.77
C VAL A 108 -5.40 17.64 -17.96
N SER A 109 -4.75 18.78 -17.76
CA SER A 109 -3.95 19.47 -18.77
C SER A 109 -2.67 20.05 -18.14
N ASN A 110 -1.75 20.52 -18.98
CA ASN A 110 -0.50 21.17 -18.55
C ASN A 110 0.32 20.33 -17.55
N THR A 111 0.24 19.00 -17.62
CA THR A 111 0.96 18.10 -16.72
C THR A 111 2.48 18.30 -16.81
N LYS A 112 3.14 18.38 -15.64
CA LYS A 112 4.60 18.50 -15.51
C LYS A 112 5.11 17.53 -14.46
N SER A 113 6.13 16.77 -14.80
CA SER A 113 6.91 16.00 -13.84
C SER A 113 7.71 16.96 -12.96
N THR A 114 7.65 16.77 -11.63
CA THR A 114 8.30 17.69 -10.68
C THR A 114 9.59 17.14 -10.08
N SER A 115 9.75 15.82 -10.05
CA SER A 115 10.94 15.15 -9.48
C SER A 115 11.15 13.78 -10.13
N ILE A 116 12.24 13.13 -9.77
CA ILE A 116 12.51 11.73 -10.09
C ILE A 116 12.84 10.98 -8.80
N ASN A 117 12.17 9.87 -8.58
CA ASN A 117 12.36 9.00 -7.42
C ASN A 117 12.40 7.53 -7.87
N PRO A 118 13.60 6.94 -8.03
CA PRO A 118 13.73 5.56 -8.46
C PRO A 118 13.25 4.59 -7.38
N VAL A 119 12.68 3.46 -7.79
CA VAL A 119 12.36 2.34 -6.89
C VAL A 119 13.54 1.38 -6.87
N VAL A 120 14.14 1.18 -5.70
CA VAL A 120 15.40 0.47 -5.54
C VAL A 120 15.36 -0.53 -4.38
N PHE A 121 16.27 -1.50 -4.39
CA PHE A 121 16.50 -2.36 -3.24
C PHE A 121 17.45 -1.69 -2.26
N GLY A 122 17.01 -1.51 -1.00
CA GLY A 122 17.89 -1.21 0.12
C GLY A 122 18.20 -2.50 0.87
N VAL A 123 19.45 -2.92 0.92
CA VAL A 123 19.90 -4.13 1.59
C VAL A 123 20.85 -3.75 2.71
N LYS A 124 20.73 -4.32 3.94
CA LYS A 124 21.72 -4.11 4.99
C LYS A 124 23.12 -4.28 4.41
N LYS A 125 24.03 -3.37 4.70
CA LYS A 125 25.33 -3.32 4.04
C LYS A 125 26.13 -4.63 4.20
N SER A 126 26.12 -5.23 5.39
CA SER A 126 26.76 -6.53 5.66
C SER A 126 26.15 -7.66 4.82
N LYS A 127 24.82 -7.63 4.60
CA LYS A 127 24.15 -8.61 3.74
C LYS A 127 24.48 -8.38 2.26
N ALA A 128 24.57 -7.14 1.81
CA ALA A 128 24.97 -6.81 0.45
C ALA A 128 26.44 -7.23 0.18
N GLU A 129 27.33 -7.12 1.19
CA GLU A 129 28.70 -7.64 1.16
C GLU A 129 28.72 -9.18 1.08
N GLU A 130 27.93 -9.87 1.92
CA GLU A 130 27.77 -11.34 1.92
C GLU A 130 27.30 -11.85 0.54
N LEU A 131 26.35 -11.15 -0.10
CA LEU A 131 25.81 -11.50 -1.41
C LEU A 131 26.76 -11.11 -2.57
N GLY A 132 27.82 -10.36 -2.30
CA GLY A 132 28.74 -9.85 -3.31
C GLY A 132 28.14 -8.78 -4.22
N PHE A 133 27.22 -7.96 -3.69
CA PHE A 133 26.49 -6.92 -4.42
C PHE A 133 27.14 -5.54 -4.33
N ILE A 134 28.10 -5.34 -3.43
CA ILE A 134 28.79 -4.05 -3.27
C ILE A 134 29.68 -3.80 -4.50
N ASP A 135 29.60 -2.58 -5.04
CA ASP A 135 30.37 -2.09 -6.18
C ASP A 135 30.31 -3.00 -7.44
N LYS A 136 29.20 -3.75 -7.58
CA LYS A 136 28.95 -4.66 -8.71
C LYS A 136 27.74 -4.18 -9.51
N GLU A 137 27.75 -4.45 -10.81
CA GLU A 137 26.54 -4.34 -11.63
C GLU A 137 25.58 -5.46 -11.28
N ILE A 138 24.37 -5.11 -10.85
CA ILE A 138 23.33 -6.04 -10.42
C ILE A 138 22.20 -6.04 -11.44
N PHE A 139 21.70 -7.21 -11.74
CA PHE A 139 20.48 -7.43 -12.54
C PHE A 139 19.34 -7.93 -11.63
N THR A 140 18.11 -7.77 -12.08
CA THR A 140 16.94 -8.28 -11.35
C THR A 140 17.07 -9.78 -11.07
N GLN A 141 17.64 -10.56 -11.98
CA GLN A 141 17.85 -12.00 -11.80
C GLN A 141 18.80 -12.31 -10.64
N ASP A 142 19.84 -11.50 -10.36
CA ASP A 142 20.73 -11.71 -9.22
C ASP A 142 19.97 -11.65 -7.89
N ILE A 143 18.97 -10.75 -7.82
CA ILE A 143 18.09 -10.60 -6.65
C ILE A 143 17.15 -11.81 -6.53
N VAL A 144 16.54 -12.24 -7.65
CA VAL A 144 15.69 -13.46 -7.70
C VAL A 144 16.48 -14.70 -7.24
N ASP A 145 17.72 -14.83 -7.67
CA ASP A 145 18.59 -15.95 -7.30
C ASP A 145 18.94 -15.93 -5.79
N ALA A 146 19.18 -14.74 -5.23
CA ALA A 146 19.40 -14.59 -3.80
C ALA A 146 18.15 -14.95 -2.98
N VAL A 147 16.96 -14.56 -3.44
CA VAL A 147 15.68 -14.92 -2.83
C VAL A 147 15.42 -16.43 -2.95
N SER A 148 15.56 -17.00 -4.16
CA SER A 148 15.27 -18.42 -4.41
C SER A 148 16.19 -19.36 -3.63
N SER A 149 17.43 -18.93 -3.37
CA SER A 149 18.38 -19.66 -2.52
C SER A 149 18.16 -19.47 -1.01
N GLY A 150 17.15 -18.70 -0.62
CA GLY A 150 16.84 -18.39 0.79
C GLY A 150 17.85 -17.46 1.47
N LYS A 151 18.74 -16.84 0.70
CA LYS A 151 19.78 -15.94 1.22
C LYS A 151 19.32 -14.51 1.43
N LEU A 152 18.22 -14.11 0.82
CA LEU A 152 17.65 -12.76 0.90
C LEU A 152 16.16 -12.82 1.14
N LYS A 153 15.70 -12.10 2.16
CA LYS A 153 14.30 -11.74 2.38
C LYS A 153 14.19 -10.22 2.40
N PHE A 154 13.01 -9.70 2.09
CA PHE A 154 12.80 -8.26 2.02
C PHE A 154 11.38 -7.87 2.38
N ASN A 155 11.20 -6.60 2.71
CA ASN A 155 9.90 -5.98 2.91
C ASN A 155 9.58 -5.08 1.71
N MET A 156 8.31 -4.93 1.38
CA MET A 156 7.85 -3.95 0.40
C MET A 156 6.41 -3.54 0.68
N SER A 157 6.03 -2.38 0.18
CA SER A 157 4.64 -1.95 0.21
C SER A 157 3.78 -2.77 -0.74
N ASN A 158 2.50 -2.88 -0.42
CA ASN A 158 1.55 -3.67 -1.20
C ASN A 158 1.27 -3.02 -2.56
N PRO A 159 1.45 -3.74 -3.68
CA PRO A 159 1.20 -3.21 -5.02
C PRO A 159 -0.24 -2.77 -5.31
N ILE A 160 -1.21 -3.21 -4.49
CA ILE A 160 -2.62 -2.89 -4.68
C ILE A 160 -3.02 -1.59 -3.97
N THR A 161 -2.33 -1.25 -2.87
CA THR A 161 -2.73 -0.11 -2.02
C THR A 161 -1.75 1.05 -2.04
N THR A 162 -0.51 0.85 -2.52
CA THR A 162 0.52 1.89 -2.51
C THR A 162 1.15 2.13 -3.87
N ASP A 163 1.61 3.35 -4.09
CA ASP A 163 2.31 3.76 -5.31
C ASP A 163 3.69 3.13 -5.44
N SER A 164 4.45 3.09 -4.34
CA SER A 164 5.78 2.48 -4.31
C SER A 164 5.70 0.98 -4.60
N GLY A 165 4.74 0.29 -3.99
CA GLY A 165 4.48 -1.13 -4.21
C GLY A 165 4.10 -1.42 -5.66
N ALA A 166 3.15 -0.66 -6.24
CA ALA A 166 2.77 -0.80 -7.64
C ALA A 166 3.94 -0.53 -8.59
N SER A 167 4.71 0.54 -8.33
CA SER A 167 5.90 0.88 -9.12
C SER A 167 6.97 -0.19 -9.00
N ALA A 168 7.22 -0.72 -7.79
CA ALA A 168 8.14 -1.83 -7.55
C ALA A 168 7.73 -3.09 -8.33
N TYR A 169 6.46 -3.48 -8.23
CA TYR A 169 5.94 -4.64 -8.94
C TYR A 169 6.07 -4.51 -10.46
N LEU A 170 5.65 -3.37 -11.02
CA LEU A 170 5.76 -3.13 -12.46
C LEU A 170 7.21 -3.11 -12.96
N GLY A 171 8.14 -2.63 -12.12
CA GLY A 171 9.57 -2.70 -12.38
C GLY A 171 10.06 -4.14 -12.53
N ILE A 172 9.82 -4.96 -11.51
CA ILE A 172 10.22 -6.38 -11.48
C ILE A 172 9.53 -7.18 -12.60
N LEU A 173 8.24 -6.95 -12.79
CA LEU A 173 7.47 -7.59 -13.87
C LEU A 173 8.10 -7.30 -15.24
N THR A 174 8.47 -6.03 -15.51
CA THR A 174 9.05 -5.60 -16.78
C THR A 174 10.43 -6.23 -16.99
N THR A 175 11.29 -6.21 -15.98
CA THR A 175 12.66 -6.74 -16.09
C THR A 175 12.66 -8.25 -16.24
N LEU A 176 11.84 -8.98 -15.48
CA LEU A 176 11.71 -10.44 -15.60
C LEU A 176 11.00 -10.89 -16.89
N ALA A 177 10.22 -10.01 -17.52
CA ALA A 177 9.70 -10.23 -18.87
C ALA A 177 10.72 -10.01 -19.98
N GLY A 178 11.98 -9.72 -19.63
CA GLY A 178 13.11 -9.48 -20.57
C GLY A 178 13.25 -8.03 -21.01
N SER A 179 12.79 -7.08 -20.18
CA SER A 179 12.86 -5.63 -20.45
C SER A 179 12.34 -5.23 -21.83
N PRO A 180 11.13 -5.65 -22.22
CA PRO A 180 10.56 -5.28 -23.51
C PRO A 180 10.41 -3.76 -23.61
N GLU A 181 10.30 -3.23 -24.81
CA GLU A 181 10.04 -1.80 -24.99
C GLU A 181 8.78 -1.35 -24.25
N VAL A 182 7.70 -2.14 -24.28
CA VAL A 182 6.48 -1.96 -23.50
C VAL A 182 5.89 -3.34 -23.18
N LEU A 183 5.45 -3.54 -21.94
CA LEU A 183 4.72 -4.76 -21.56
C LEU A 183 3.38 -4.85 -22.30
N THR A 184 3.06 -6.06 -22.73
CA THR A 184 1.77 -6.37 -23.37
C THR A 184 0.95 -7.35 -22.54
N SER A 185 -0.37 -7.35 -22.75
CA SER A 185 -1.28 -8.26 -22.05
C SER A 185 -0.94 -9.75 -22.23
N GLY A 186 -0.44 -10.14 -23.42
CA GLY A 186 -0.06 -11.52 -23.71
C GLY A 186 1.20 -11.99 -22.95
N MET A 187 2.12 -11.08 -22.62
CA MET A 187 3.31 -11.43 -21.81
C MET A 187 2.93 -11.86 -20.40
N LEU A 188 1.86 -11.31 -19.84
CA LEU A 188 1.36 -11.64 -18.50
C LEU A 188 0.79 -13.08 -18.41
N ASP A 189 0.51 -13.72 -19.54
CA ASP A 189 0.02 -15.09 -19.58
C ASP A 189 1.15 -16.14 -19.59
N ASN A 190 2.42 -15.70 -19.74
CA ASN A 190 3.58 -16.59 -19.77
C ASN A 190 3.82 -17.26 -18.40
N GLN A 191 3.82 -18.60 -18.37
CA GLN A 191 3.94 -19.36 -17.13
C GLN A 191 5.34 -19.23 -16.51
N GLU A 192 6.41 -19.22 -17.31
CA GLU A 192 7.78 -19.05 -16.80
C GLU A 192 7.95 -17.70 -16.10
N LEU A 193 7.37 -16.61 -16.66
CA LEU A 193 7.37 -15.31 -16.02
C LEU A 193 6.60 -15.34 -14.69
N LYS A 194 5.45 -15.98 -14.65
CA LYS A 194 4.66 -16.13 -13.41
C LYS A 194 5.44 -16.89 -12.33
N ASP A 195 6.14 -17.94 -12.71
CA ASP A 195 6.93 -18.75 -11.77
C ASP A 195 8.13 -17.96 -11.21
N LYS A 196 8.81 -17.18 -12.03
CA LYS A 196 9.87 -16.25 -11.59
C LYS A 196 9.33 -15.19 -10.63
N LEU A 197 8.19 -14.60 -10.95
CA LEU A 197 7.52 -13.61 -10.08
C LEU A 197 7.08 -14.23 -8.75
N LYS A 198 6.50 -15.43 -8.75
CA LYS A 198 6.17 -16.15 -7.51
C LYS A 198 7.41 -16.38 -6.66
N THR A 199 8.51 -16.80 -7.28
CA THR A 199 9.79 -16.98 -6.60
C THR A 199 10.26 -15.67 -5.97
N PHE A 200 10.23 -14.57 -6.70
CA PHE A 200 10.59 -13.25 -6.18
C PHE A 200 9.71 -12.85 -4.98
N PHE A 201 8.38 -12.92 -5.13
CA PHE A 201 7.44 -12.53 -4.06
C PHE A 201 7.43 -13.47 -2.85
N SER A 202 7.91 -14.71 -2.99
CA SER A 202 8.11 -15.61 -1.85
C SER A 202 9.14 -15.08 -0.85
N GLY A 203 10.03 -14.18 -1.29
CA GLY A 203 11.01 -13.50 -0.44
C GLY A 203 10.43 -12.37 0.41
N ILE A 204 9.18 -11.98 0.20
CA ILE A 204 8.54 -10.98 1.05
C ILE A 204 8.36 -11.55 2.45
N GLU A 205 8.97 -10.87 3.41
CA GLU A 205 8.86 -11.21 4.84
C GLU A 205 7.66 -10.50 5.46
N ARG A 206 7.50 -9.21 5.13
CA ARG A 206 6.33 -8.41 5.52
C ARG A 206 5.94 -7.44 4.42
N SER A 207 4.63 -7.24 4.27
CA SER A 207 4.05 -6.22 3.40
C SER A 207 3.51 -5.05 4.23
N SER A 208 3.41 -3.88 3.63
CA SER A 208 2.83 -2.67 4.23
C SER A 208 1.76 -2.08 3.33
N GLY A 209 0.71 -1.58 3.94
CA GLY A 209 -0.36 -0.85 3.25
C GLY A 209 -0.05 0.64 3.05
N ASP A 210 1.03 1.17 3.66
CA ASP A 210 1.55 2.52 3.41
C ASP A 210 3.09 2.58 3.53
N ASP A 211 3.70 3.60 2.94
CA ASP A 211 5.14 3.73 2.85
C ASP A 211 5.77 4.22 4.15
N GLN A 212 5.10 5.08 4.92
CA GLN A 212 5.61 5.53 6.21
C GLN A 212 5.69 4.38 7.20
N TYR A 213 4.66 3.54 7.25
CA TYR A 213 4.69 2.36 8.11
C TYR A 213 5.75 1.34 7.65
N LEU A 214 6.01 1.21 6.34
CA LEU A 214 7.11 0.38 5.83
C LEU A 214 8.46 0.85 6.38
N GLU A 215 8.71 2.16 6.37
CA GLU A 215 9.94 2.77 6.93
C GLU A 215 10.04 2.50 8.44
N ASP A 216 8.98 2.81 9.20
CA ASP A 216 8.92 2.63 10.65
C ASP A 216 9.09 1.16 11.05
N MET A 217 8.43 0.26 10.34
CA MET A 217 8.54 -1.18 10.52
C MET A 217 9.98 -1.65 10.30
N PHE A 218 10.65 -1.16 9.26
CA PHE A 218 12.04 -1.51 8.97
C PHE A 218 12.98 -0.97 10.06
N ILE A 219 12.83 0.29 10.46
CA ILE A 219 13.69 0.95 11.47
C ILE A 219 13.57 0.30 12.85
N ASN A 220 12.41 -0.24 13.19
CA ASN A 220 12.11 -0.81 14.51
C ASN A 220 12.16 -2.35 14.53
N GLY A 221 12.26 -2.99 13.35
CA GLY A 221 12.37 -4.44 13.21
C GLY A 221 13.79 -4.93 12.96
N ASP A 222 13.93 -6.24 12.79
CA ASP A 222 15.18 -6.89 12.40
C ASP A 222 15.00 -7.52 11.00
N PHE A 223 15.06 -6.67 9.98
CA PHE A 223 14.88 -7.06 8.58
C PHE A 223 16.17 -6.85 7.79
N GLU A 224 16.38 -7.65 6.74
CA GLU A 224 17.61 -7.60 5.93
C GLU A 224 17.55 -6.61 4.78
N ALA A 225 16.37 -6.45 4.17
CA ALA A 225 16.21 -5.60 2.99
C ALA A 225 14.80 -5.01 2.89
N VAL A 226 14.69 -3.94 2.10
CA VAL A 226 13.42 -3.29 1.73
C VAL A 226 13.45 -2.90 0.26
N PHE A 227 12.33 -3.07 -0.44
CA PHE A 227 12.18 -2.64 -1.83
C PHE A 227 11.20 -1.47 -1.89
N THR A 228 11.72 -0.27 -2.10
CA THR A 228 10.96 0.99 -2.02
C THR A 228 11.66 2.11 -2.79
N TYR A 229 11.21 3.35 -2.65
CA TYR A 229 11.83 4.54 -3.24
C TYR A 229 13.24 4.82 -2.70
N GLU A 230 14.11 5.38 -3.57
CA GLU A 230 15.43 5.89 -3.17
C GLU A 230 15.33 6.88 -2.01
N SER A 231 14.34 7.78 -2.04
CA SER A 231 14.12 8.74 -0.94
C SER A 231 13.78 8.06 0.39
N SER A 232 13.01 6.98 0.37
CA SER A 232 12.70 6.18 1.56
C SER A 232 13.95 5.46 2.09
N ILE A 233 14.83 4.95 1.21
CA ILE A 233 16.12 4.39 1.64
C ILE A 233 16.97 5.47 2.33
N ILE A 234 16.96 6.70 1.81
CA ILE A 234 17.67 7.83 2.42
C ILE A 234 17.09 8.14 3.82
N SER A 235 15.76 8.24 3.94
CA SER A 235 15.05 8.48 5.20
C SER A 235 15.36 7.41 6.25
N ILE A 236 15.25 6.14 5.87
CA ILE A 236 15.60 4.99 6.72
C ILE A 236 17.06 5.11 7.20
N ASN A 237 18.00 5.36 6.29
CA ASN A 237 19.43 5.46 6.62
C ASN A 237 19.75 6.63 7.54
N GLN A 238 19.08 7.78 7.38
CA GLN A 238 19.20 8.88 8.31
C GLN A 238 18.74 8.48 9.72
N SER A 239 17.60 7.81 9.82
CA SER A 239 17.04 7.30 11.08
C SER A 239 17.94 6.24 11.72
N LEU A 240 18.44 5.27 10.93
CA LEU A 240 19.38 4.25 11.39
C LEU A 240 20.70 4.86 11.89
N SER A 241 21.20 5.89 11.18
CA SER A 241 22.42 6.60 11.58
C SER A 241 22.27 7.31 12.93
N HIS A 242 21.11 7.93 13.21
CA HIS A 242 20.82 8.51 14.52
C HIS A 242 20.77 7.49 15.66
N LYS A 243 20.39 6.24 15.34
CA LYS A 243 20.37 5.10 16.27
C LYS A 243 21.71 4.36 16.33
N ASN A 244 22.73 4.77 15.58
CA ASN A 244 24.02 4.06 15.40
C ASN A 244 23.83 2.61 14.91
N LEU A 245 22.83 2.40 14.05
CA LEU A 245 22.55 1.11 13.42
C LEU A 245 23.16 1.05 12.02
N GLU A 246 23.30 -0.16 11.51
CA GLU A 246 23.84 -0.43 10.17
C GLU A 246 22.95 0.16 9.07
N PRO A 247 23.53 0.89 8.08
CA PRO A 247 22.77 1.45 6.98
C PRO A 247 22.41 0.41 5.93
N LEU A 248 21.40 0.73 5.13
CA LEU A 248 21.07 0.07 3.88
C LEU A 248 22.02 0.53 2.77
N TYR A 249 22.38 -0.40 1.90
CA TYR A 249 23.07 -0.16 0.63
C TYR A 249 22.05 -0.25 -0.52
N ALA A 250 21.93 0.81 -1.31
CA ALA A 250 20.96 0.89 -2.41
C ALA A 250 21.50 0.15 -3.65
N LEU A 251 20.68 -0.72 -4.21
CA LEU A 251 20.95 -1.49 -5.42
C LEU A 251 20.04 -1.03 -6.57
N TYR A 252 20.63 -0.75 -7.71
CA TYR A 252 19.94 -0.31 -8.93
C TYR A 252 20.10 -1.37 -10.01
N PRO A 253 19.10 -2.23 -10.27
CA PRO A 253 19.18 -3.22 -11.34
C PRO A 253 19.42 -2.57 -12.71
N LYS A 254 20.41 -3.09 -13.45
CA LYS A 254 20.83 -2.56 -14.76
C LYS A 254 19.80 -2.79 -15.87
N ASP A 255 19.04 -3.86 -15.76
CA ASP A 255 18.00 -4.28 -16.72
C ASP A 255 16.72 -3.44 -16.65
N GLY A 256 16.59 -2.59 -15.62
CA GLY A 256 15.53 -1.58 -15.55
C GLY A 256 15.11 -1.23 -14.13
N VAL A 257 14.73 0.03 -13.95
CA VAL A 257 14.24 0.59 -12.68
C VAL A 257 12.95 1.33 -12.93
N SER A 258 11.94 1.08 -12.12
CA SER A 258 10.73 1.92 -12.11
C SER A 258 11.06 3.28 -11.53
N ILE A 259 10.55 4.33 -12.15
CA ILE A 259 10.78 5.72 -11.73
C ILE A 259 9.43 6.39 -11.48
N SER A 260 9.30 6.97 -10.29
CA SER A 260 8.23 7.90 -9.95
C SER A 260 8.66 9.31 -10.36
N ASP A 261 7.81 10.02 -11.10
CA ASP A 261 8.12 11.33 -11.66
C ASP A 261 7.30 12.48 -11.02
N SER A 262 6.49 12.17 -10.03
CA SER A 262 5.63 13.10 -9.27
C SER A 262 4.95 14.15 -10.15
N PRO A 263 4.06 13.76 -11.09
CA PRO A 263 3.44 14.68 -12.01
C PRO A 263 2.36 15.53 -11.33
N ILE A 264 2.39 16.84 -11.58
CA ILE A 264 1.31 17.76 -11.24
C ILE A 264 0.55 18.15 -12.50
N GLY A 265 -0.78 18.15 -12.46
CA GLY A 265 -1.64 18.48 -13.59
C GLY A 265 -2.78 19.42 -13.20
N TYR A 266 -3.09 20.37 -14.07
CA TYR A 266 -4.26 21.25 -13.93
C TYR A 266 -5.53 20.51 -14.29
N ILE A 267 -6.55 20.56 -13.41
CA ILE A 267 -7.90 20.07 -13.72
C ILE A 267 -8.70 21.25 -14.26
N ASP A 268 -9.05 21.18 -15.55
CA ASP A 268 -9.66 22.30 -16.27
C ASP A 268 -11.11 22.54 -15.84
N GLN A 269 -11.31 23.53 -14.99
CA GLN A 269 -12.60 24.04 -14.53
C GLN A 269 -13.07 25.25 -15.36
N LYS A 270 -12.40 25.58 -16.48
CA LYS A 270 -12.66 26.76 -17.32
C LYS A 270 -12.53 28.09 -16.56
N ASN A 271 -11.60 28.15 -15.62
CA ASN A 271 -11.31 29.31 -14.78
C ASN A 271 -9.87 29.78 -15.03
N GLU A 272 -9.69 30.83 -15.80
CA GLU A 272 -8.37 31.35 -16.17
C GLU A 272 -7.55 31.79 -14.95
N LYS A 273 -8.19 32.33 -13.90
CA LYS A 273 -7.49 32.71 -12.66
C LYS A 273 -6.87 31.51 -11.99
N LYS A 274 -7.61 30.40 -11.88
CA LYS A 274 -7.12 29.13 -11.30
C LYS A 274 -5.97 28.54 -12.14
N LYS A 275 -6.05 28.67 -13.46
CA LYS A 275 -4.98 28.26 -14.36
C LYS A 275 -3.70 29.07 -14.12
N GLU A 276 -3.79 30.39 -13.95
CA GLU A 276 -2.64 31.25 -13.62
C GLU A 276 -2.05 30.88 -12.24
N GLU A 277 -2.89 30.57 -11.25
CA GLU A 277 -2.46 30.12 -9.91
C GLU A 277 -1.73 28.78 -10.02
N TYR A 278 -2.23 27.84 -10.81
CA TYR A 278 -1.57 26.57 -11.12
C TYR A 278 -0.20 26.79 -11.79
N GLU A 279 -0.12 27.64 -12.81
CA GLU A 279 1.13 27.92 -13.53
C GLU A 279 2.20 28.49 -12.60
N LYS A 280 1.83 29.36 -11.64
CA LYS A 280 2.74 29.86 -10.60
C LYS A 280 3.26 28.76 -9.68
N LEU A 281 2.38 27.81 -9.27
CA LEU A 281 2.78 26.66 -8.44
C LEU A 281 3.79 25.77 -9.19
N VAL A 282 3.51 25.47 -10.46
CA VAL A 282 4.42 24.68 -11.30
C VAL A 282 5.75 25.39 -11.51
N GLU A 283 5.74 26.69 -11.81
CA GLU A 283 6.96 27.49 -11.96
C GLU A 283 7.80 27.45 -10.68
N TYR A 284 7.17 27.58 -9.52
CA TYR A 284 7.86 27.43 -8.24
C TYR A 284 8.47 26.05 -8.04
N LEU A 285 7.70 24.99 -8.24
CA LEU A 285 8.17 23.60 -8.08
C LEU A 285 9.35 23.29 -9.01
N LEU A 286 9.34 23.82 -10.23
CA LEU A 286 10.42 23.61 -11.21
C LEU A 286 11.56 24.65 -11.07
N SER A 287 11.39 25.67 -10.23
CA SER A 287 12.43 26.67 -9.95
C SER A 287 13.61 26.06 -9.18
N LYS A 288 14.71 26.80 -9.10
CA LYS A 288 15.87 26.38 -8.32
C LYS A 288 15.52 26.17 -6.83
N ASP A 289 14.66 27.00 -6.26
CA ASP A 289 14.30 26.91 -4.84
C ASP A 289 13.38 25.71 -4.60
N GLY A 290 12.38 25.47 -5.44
CA GLY A 290 11.55 24.27 -5.39
C GLY A 290 12.37 22.98 -5.57
N GLN A 291 13.31 22.97 -6.51
CA GLN A 291 14.19 21.82 -6.75
C GLN A 291 15.24 21.60 -5.64
N ASN A 292 15.62 22.64 -4.89
CA ASN A 292 16.42 22.47 -3.68
C ASN A 292 15.64 21.71 -2.60
N LEU A 293 14.38 22.11 -2.35
CA LEU A 293 13.50 21.42 -1.39
C LEU A 293 13.33 19.94 -1.75
N LEU A 294 13.10 19.65 -3.05
CA LEU A 294 13.01 18.27 -3.55
C LEU A 294 14.28 17.47 -3.27
N SER A 295 15.44 18.06 -3.50
CA SER A 295 16.73 17.42 -3.20
C SER A 295 16.94 17.20 -1.69
N ASP A 296 16.49 18.13 -0.85
CA ASP A 296 16.58 18.00 0.61
C ASP A 296 15.70 16.85 1.14
N SER A 297 14.59 16.52 0.45
CA SER A 297 13.75 15.35 0.74
C SER A 297 14.30 14.00 0.19
N GLY A 298 15.48 14.01 -0.43
CA GLY A 298 16.07 12.81 -1.03
C GLY A 298 15.54 12.46 -2.43
N ARG A 299 14.79 13.35 -3.09
CA ARG A 299 14.34 13.16 -4.47
C ARG A 299 15.32 13.80 -5.45
N ARG A 300 15.48 13.16 -6.60
CA ARG A 300 16.26 13.72 -7.71
C ARG A 300 15.44 14.82 -8.40
N THR A 301 16.12 15.74 -9.04
CA THR A 301 15.46 16.80 -9.83
C THR A 301 14.66 16.21 -10.99
N TRP A 302 13.70 16.97 -11.50
CA TRP A 302 12.82 16.53 -12.60
C TRP A 302 13.58 16.13 -13.88
N TYR A 303 14.82 16.56 -14.04
CA TYR A 303 15.71 16.17 -15.15
C TYR A 303 16.67 15.02 -14.81
N GLY A 304 16.51 14.36 -13.67
CA GLY A 304 17.20 13.11 -13.29
C GLY A 304 18.49 13.25 -12.50
N GLY A 305 19.07 14.43 -12.40
CA GLY A 305 20.26 14.69 -11.60
C GLY A 305 19.93 15.09 -10.16
N ILE A 306 20.93 15.54 -9.43
CA ILE A 306 20.75 16.24 -8.17
C ILE A 306 21.14 17.70 -8.33
N ASN A 307 20.60 18.57 -7.48
CA ASN A 307 21.04 19.94 -7.45
C ASN A 307 22.50 20.01 -6.95
N ASN A 308 23.31 20.91 -7.51
CA ASN A 308 24.71 21.12 -7.11
C ASN A 308 24.90 21.48 -5.62
N LYS A 309 23.82 21.84 -4.92
CA LYS A 309 23.79 22.12 -3.49
C LYS A 309 23.23 20.97 -2.66
N ALA A 310 22.85 19.85 -3.29
CA ALA A 310 22.33 18.70 -2.56
C ALA A 310 23.35 18.23 -1.53
N ASP A 311 22.91 18.06 -0.29
CA ASP A 311 23.78 17.64 0.80
C ASP A 311 24.25 16.19 0.57
N SER A 312 25.56 15.99 0.64
CA SER A 312 26.16 14.65 0.62
C SER A 312 25.73 13.77 1.80
N LYS A 313 25.12 14.35 2.83
CA LYS A 313 24.45 13.61 3.91
C LYS A 313 23.11 13.02 3.46
N VAL A 314 22.46 13.62 2.45
CA VAL A 314 21.23 13.11 1.84
C VAL A 314 21.61 12.07 0.79
N PHE A 315 22.32 12.47 -0.27
CA PHE A 315 22.77 11.57 -1.32
C PHE A 315 24.17 10.99 -1.00
N ASN A 316 24.22 10.09 -0.02
CA ASN A 316 25.47 9.54 0.49
C ASN A 316 25.98 8.37 -0.35
N PRO A 317 27.16 8.51 -1.03
CA PRO A 317 27.69 7.43 -1.87
C PRO A 317 28.01 6.13 -1.08
N LYS A 318 28.29 6.25 0.23
CA LYS A 318 28.54 5.07 1.09
C LYS A 318 27.31 4.19 1.28
N TRP A 319 26.13 4.71 0.94
CA TRP A 319 24.87 3.98 0.93
C TRP A 319 24.56 3.36 -0.44
N GLY A 320 25.52 3.33 -1.37
CA GLY A 320 25.30 2.85 -2.74
C GLY A 320 24.56 3.85 -3.62
N ILE A 321 24.20 5.04 -3.11
CA ILE A 321 23.48 6.05 -3.87
C ILE A 321 24.43 6.75 -4.83
N ASN A 322 24.30 6.43 -6.11
CA ASN A 322 25.09 7.02 -7.17
C ASN A 322 24.23 7.95 -8.04
N THR A 323 24.42 9.26 -7.84
CA THR A 323 23.68 10.30 -8.54
C THR A 323 24.23 10.63 -9.94
N THR A 324 25.35 10.04 -10.31
CA THR A 324 26.00 10.23 -11.61
C THR A 324 25.77 9.07 -12.57
N THR A 325 25.34 7.89 -12.08
CA THR A 325 25.02 6.74 -12.91
C THR A 325 23.68 6.93 -13.60
N TYR A 326 23.65 6.64 -14.90
CA TYR A 326 22.39 6.59 -15.66
C TYR A 326 21.52 5.45 -15.12
N ILE A 327 20.28 5.77 -14.76
CA ILE A 327 19.27 4.80 -14.39
C ILE A 327 18.44 4.52 -15.62
N SER A 328 18.37 3.23 -16.03
CA SER A 328 17.54 2.80 -17.15
C SER A 328 16.06 2.73 -16.71
N PRO A 329 15.20 3.68 -17.14
CA PRO A 329 13.80 3.63 -16.75
C PRO A 329 13.06 2.56 -17.54
N ILE A 330 12.16 1.82 -16.87
CA ILE A 330 11.16 1.02 -17.59
C ILE A 330 10.14 1.95 -18.25
N LYS A 331 9.54 1.50 -19.36
CA LYS A 331 8.36 2.16 -19.95
C LYS A 331 7.10 1.53 -19.37
N PHE A 332 6.22 2.37 -18.85
CA PHE A 332 4.95 1.89 -18.31
C PHE A 332 4.01 1.42 -19.42
N PRO A 333 3.29 0.32 -19.20
CA PRO A 333 2.31 -0.19 -20.17
C PRO A 333 0.99 0.59 -20.12
N SER A 334 0.06 0.21 -20.99
CA SER A 334 -1.30 0.79 -20.97
C SER A 334 -2.05 0.46 -19.68
N THR A 335 -3.03 1.29 -19.32
CA THR A 335 -3.90 1.11 -18.14
C THR A 335 -4.50 -0.29 -18.05
N THR A 336 -4.95 -0.85 -19.18
CA THR A 336 -5.50 -2.21 -19.23
C THR A 336 -4.47 -3.28 -18.84
N VAL A 337 -3.21 -3.11 -19.25
CA VAL A 337 -2.13 -4.04 -18.89
C VAL A 337 -1.76 -3.89 -17.41
N ILE A 338 -1.78 -2.66 -16.88
CA ILE A 338 -1.55 -2.40 -15.45
C ILE A 338 -2.63 -3.08 -14.61
N GLN A 339 -3.91 -2.88 -14.95
CA GLN A 339 -5.03 -3.51 -14.24
C GLN A 339 -4.91 -5.04 -14.27
N LYS A 340 -4.59 -5.63 -15.44
CA LYS A 340 -4.34 -7.07 -15.55
C LYS A 340 -3.15 -7.51 -14.69
N ALA A 341 -2.07 -6.72 -14.63
CA ALA A 341 -0.91 -7.01 -13.81
C ALA A 341 -1.26 -6.98 -12.31
N LEU A 342 -1.97 -5.95 -11.83
CA LEU A 342 -2.41 -5.87 -10.44
C LEU A 342 -3.35 -7.03 -10.06
N THR A 343 -4.29 -7.38 -10.95
CA THR A 343 -5.15 -8.57 -10.77
C THR A 343 -4.31 -9.84 -10.67
N LEU A 344 -3.31 -10.01 -11.55
CA LEU A 344 -2.40 -11.16 -11.53
C LEU A 344 -1.63 -11.24 -10.21
N TYR A 345 -1.14 -10.09 -9.69
CA TYR A 345 -0.48 -10.05 -8.38
C TYR A 345 -1.42 -10.58 -7.29
N GLN A 346 -2.61 -10.00 -7.18
CA GLN A 346 -3.56 -10.33 -6.11
C GLN A 346 -4.01 -11.79 -6.16
N THR A 347 -4.25 -12.33 -7.36
CA THR A 347 -4.88 -13.64 -7.51
C THR A 347 -3.89 -14.81 -7.67
N ALA A 348 -2.64 -14.54 -8.05
CA ALA A 348 -1.73 -15.62 -8.44
C ALA A 348 -0.28 -15.47 -8.01
N LEU A 349 0.20 -14.27 -7.70
CA LEU A 349 1.63 -14.05 -7.47
C LEU A 349 2.00 -13.77 -6.02
N ARG A 350 1.13 -13.07 -5.27
CA ARG A 350 1.39 -12.78 -3.87
C ARG A 350 1.47 -14.07 -3.06
N LYS A 351 2.23 -14.01 -1.98
CA LYS A 351 2.25 -15.07 -0.99
C LYS A 351 0.86 -15.21 -0.36
N PRO A 352 0.32 -16.43 -0.19
CA PRO A 352 -0.94 -16.63 0.51
C PRO A 352 -0.89 -16.07 1.93
N VAL A 353 -2.03 -15.69 2.45
CA VAL A 353 -2.15 -15.19 3.83
C VAL A 353 -2.85 -16.22 4.72
N HIS A 354 -2.46 -16.26 6.00
CA HIS A 354 -3.27 -16.84 7.06
C HIS A 354 -3.62 -15.73 8.04
N VAL A 355 -4.86 -15.28 8.01
CA VAL A 355 -5.35 -14.19 8.86
C VAL A 355 -6.33 -14.73 9.89
N VAL A 356 -6.17 -14.28 11.14
CA VAL A 356 -7.11 -14.56 12.23
C VAL A 356 -7.82 -13.27 12.62
N PHE A 357 -9.13 -13.21 12.39
CA PHE A 357 -9.98 -12.11 12.84
C PHE A 357 -10.47 -12.36 14.27
N CYS A 358 -10.14 -11.48 15.19
CA CYS A 358 -10.72 -11.43 16.53
C CYS A 358 -11.88 -10.42 16.51
N LEU A 359 -13.12 -10.90 16.53
CA LEU A 359 -14.32 -10.09 16.40
C LEU A 359 -15.05 -9.93 17.74
N ASP A 360 -15.29 -8.68 18.12
CA ASP A 360 -15.97 -8.34 19.36
C ASP A 360 -17.48 -8.60 19.25
N TYR A 361 -17.99 -9.38 20.20
CA TYR A 361 -19.41 -9.64 20.42
C TYR A 361 -19.80 -9.29 21.85
N SER A 362 -19.09 -8.36 22.52
CA SER A 362 -19.43 -7.87 23.85
C SER A 362 -20.77 -7.14 23.88
N GLY A 363 -21.25 -6.82 25.09
CA GLY A 363 -22.54 -6.17 25.27
C GLY A 363 -22.63 -4.78 24.63
N SER A 364 -21.53 -4.03 24.52
CA SER A 364 -21.46 -2.71 23.88
C SER A 364 -21.79 -2.75 22.39
N MET A 365 -21.47 -3.87 21.70
CA MET A 365 -21.78 -4.08 20.29
C MET A 365 -23.27 -4.04 19.94
N ALA A 366 -24.15 -4.22 20.93
CA ALA A 366 -25.61 -4.08 20.75
C ALA A 366 -26.05 -2.61 20.63
N SER A 367 -25.15 -1.64 20.83
CA SER A 367 -25.47 -0.21 20.82
C SER A 367 -25.34 0.39 19.42
N GLY A 368 -26.37 1.16 18.99
CA GLY A 368 -26.36 1.86 17.72
C GLY A 368 -26.25 0.90 16.52
N SER A 369 -25.40 1.24 15.55
CA SER A 369 -25.15 0.45 14.33
C SER A 369 -23.99 -0.54 14.46
N ARG A 370 -23.23 -0.53 15.56
CA ARG A 370 -21.94 -1.22 15.72
C ARG A 370 -21.94 -2.67 15.25
N TYR A 371 -22.93 -3.44 15.67
CA TYR A 371 -23.06 -4.84 15.25
C TYR A 371 -23.35 -4.97 13.75
N ASN A 372 -24.22 -4.11 13.19
CA ASN A 372 -24.52 -4.11 11.77
C ASN A 372 -23.30 -3.69 10.95
N ASP A 373 -22.55 -2.69 11.40
CA ASP A 373 -21.31 -2.23 10.75
C ASP A 373 -20.25 -3.33 10.73
N LEU A 374 -20.13 -4.13 11.81
CA LEU A 374 -19.32 -5.33 11.84
C LEU A 374 -19.74 -6.33 10.77
N ILE A 375 -21.04 -6.67 10.73
CA ILE A 375 -21.60 -7.63 9.79
C ILE A 375 -21.36 -7.18 8.34
N ASP A 376 -21.65 -5.92 8.03
CA ASP A 376 -21.51 -5.35 6.68
C ASP A 376 -20.04 -5.34 6.24
N SER A 377 -19.13 -5.04 7.15
CA SER A 377 -17.68 -5.07 6.89
C SER A 377 -17.16 -6.48 6.62
N MET A 378 -17.59 -7.46 7.42
CA MET A 378 -17.21 -8.85 7.22
C MET A 378 -17.87 -9.45 5.96
N ASP A 379 -19.11 -9.06 5.64
CA ASP A 379 -19.77 -9.40 4.39
C ASP A 379 -19.00 -8.86 3.18
N TYR A 380 -18.53 -7.61 3.26
CA TYR A 380 -17.71 -7.01 2.22
C TYR A 380 -16.40 -7.81 2.00
N ILE A 381 -15.65 -8.07 3.07
CA ILE A 381 -14.30 -8.66 3.04
C ILE A 381 -14.33 -10.15 2.64
N LEU A 382 -15.33 -10.92 3.12
CA LEU A 382 -15.39 -12.37 2.92
C LEU A 382 -16.20 -12.78 1.67
N SER A 383 -16.81 -11.81 0.97
CA SER A 383 -17.58 -12.08 -0.25
C SER A 383 -16.85 -11.59 -1.51
N ASP A 384 -17.44 -11.88 -2.67
CA ASP A 384 -16.94 -11.40 -3.97
C ASP A 384 -16.97 -9.88 -4.13
N ARG A 385 -17.62 -9.14 -3.21
CA ARG A 385 -17.63 -7.66 -3.23
C ARG A 385 -16.22 -7.06 -3.15
N ALA A 386 -15.32 -7.70 -2.40
CA ALA A 386 -13.92 -7.29 -2.29
C ALA A 386 -13.11 -7.43 -3.58
N MET A 387 -13.62 -8.16 -4.59
CA MET A 387 -12.97 -8.28 -5.91
C MET A 387 -12.87 -6.94 -6.64
N ASN A 388 -13.84 -6.04 -6.42
CA ASN A 388 -13.87 -4.73 -7.07
C ASN A 388 -12.67 -3.86 -6.68
N ASP A 389 -12.15 -4.07 -5.47
CA ASP A 389 -11.03 -3.32 -4.92
C ASP A 389 -9.74 -4.16 -4.87
N LEU A 390 -9.72 -5.33 -5.52
CA LEU A 390 -8.61 -6.30 -5.53
C LEU A 390 -8.18 -6.72 -4.11
N LEU A 391 -9.11 -6.80 -3.17
CA LEU A 391 -8.88 -7.17 -1.77
C LEU A 391 -9.42 -8.54 -1.39
N GLN A 392 -9.95 -9.30 -2.37
CA GLN A 392 -10.52 -10.62 -2.16
C GLN A 392 -9.50 -11.62 -1.61
N PHE A 393 -9.98 -12.55 -0.81
CA PHE A 393 -9.24 -13.75 -0.49
C PHE A 393 -9.28 -14.74 -1.67
N THR A 394 -8.19 -15.48 -1.84
CA THR A 394 -8.08 -16.58 -2.82
C THR A 394 -8.34 -17.93 -2.14
N ASP A 395 -8.43 -19.01 -2.92
CA ASP A 395 -8.58 -20.35 -2.36
C ASP A 395 -7.30 -20.88 -1.69
N ASP A 396 -6.17 -20.20 -1.90
CA ASP A 396 -4.91 -20.52 -1.20
C ASP A 396 -4.80 -19.81 0.18
N ASP A 397 -5.69 -18.84 0.48
CA ASP A 397 -5.69 -18.11 1.73
C ASP A 397 -6.46 -18.84 2.83
N LEU A 398 -5.95 -18.76 4.06
CA LEU A 398 -6.61 -19.26 5.26
C LEU A 398 -7.20 -18.10 6.07
N VAL A 399 -8.46 -18.24 6.45
CA VAL A 399 -9.17 -17.24 7.25
C VAL A 399 -9.81 -17.90 8.45
N ASP A 400 -9.37 -17.53 9.63
CA ASP A 400 -9.97 -17.94 10.89
C ASP A 400 -10.66 -16.78 11.57
N VAL A 401 -11.73 -17.04 12.28
CA VAL A 401 -12.47 -16.06 13.08
C VAL A 401 -12.60 -16.56 14.51
N ILE A 402 -12.19 -15.71 15.45
CA ILE A 402 -12.37 -15.89 16.89
C ILE A 402 -13.41 -14.87 17.36
N PRO A 403 -14.69 -15.27 17.53
CA PRO A 403 -15.66 -14.40 18.14
C PRO A 403 -15.41 -14.35 19.65
N PHE A 404 -15.22 -13.16 20.21
CA PHE A 404 -14.98 -13.03 21.63
C PHE A 404 -16.03 -12.20 22.36
N SER A 405 -16.29 -12.56 23.62
CA SER A 405 -17.11 -11.84 24.57
C SER A 405 -16.60 -12.13 25.99
N TYR A 406 -17.25 -12.95 26.82
CA TYR A 406 -16.69 -13.44 28.10
C TYR A 406 -15.47 -14.35 27.92
N SER A 407 -15.33 -14.98 26.76
CA SER A 407 -14.21 -15.88 26.41
C SER A 407 -13.91 -15.77 24.92
N ALA A 408 -12.79 -16.38 24.51
CA ALA A 408 -12.31 -16.45 23.12
C ALA A 408 -11.98 -17.90 22.72
N ASN A 409 -12.76 -18.87 23.18
CA ASN A 409 -12.45 -20.31 23.02
C ASN A 409 -13.03 -20.93 21.74
N GLU A 410 -13.84 -20.19 21.00
CA GLU A 410 -14.46 -20.66 19.76
C GLU A 410 -13.65 -20.15 18.57
N VAL A 411 -13.41 -21.04 17.58
CA VAL A 411 -12.71 -20.71 16.34
C VAL A 411 -13.54 -21.20 15.15
N TRP A 412 -13.73 -20.34 14.17
CA TRP A 412 -14.38 -20.68 12.89
C TRP A 412 -13.34 -20.62 11.78
N ASN A 413 -13.05 -21.75 11.16
CA ASN A 413 -11.99 -21.88 10.17
C ASN A 413 -12.57 -21.87 8.75
N SER A 414 -11.81 -21.33 7.80
CA SER A 414 -12.10 -21.45 6.37
C SER A 414 -10.83 -21.53 5.53
N THR A 415 -10.82 -22.46 4.59
CA THR A 415 -9.69 -22.74 3.68
C THR A 415 -10.06 -22.51 2.21
N ASN A 416 -11.29 -22.11 1.92
CA ASN A 416 -11.78 -21.85 0.57
C ASN A 416 -13.04 -20.97 0.59
N ASN A 417 -13.51 -20.54 -0.57
CA ASN A 417 -14.65 -19.62 -0.68
C ASN A 417 -15.94 -20.16 -0.05
N LEU A 418 -16.27 -21.44 -0.27
CA LEU A 418 -17.48 -22.05 0.30
C LEU A 418 -17.46 -22.07 1.82
N GLU A 419 -16.32 -22.35 2.42
CA GLU A 419 -16.16 -22.33 3.88
C GLU A 419 -16.22 -20.89 4.42
N ARG A 420 -15.72 -19.89 3.68
CA ARG A 420 -15.86 -18.46 4.02
C ARG A 420 -17.32 -18.03 4.08
N GLU A 421 -18.17 -18.50 3.16
CA GLU A 421 -19.62 -18.27 3.22
C GLU A 421 -20.26 -18.87 4.49
N ASN A 422 -19.80 -20.07 4.89
CA ASN A 422 -20.26 -20.69 6.14
C ASN A 422 -19.80 -19.89 7.38
N VAL A 423 -18.56 -19.42 7.38
CA VAL A 423 -18.05 -18.53 8.45
C VAL A 423 -18.86 -17.24 8.50
N LEU A 424 -19.13 -16.61 7.35
CA LEU A 424 -19.97 -15.41 7.28
C LEU A 424 -21.37 -15.65 7.83
N SER A 425 -21.96 -16.81 7.55
CA SER A 425 -23.26 -17.20 8.11
C SER A 425 -23.22 -17.29 9.66
N LYS A 426 -22.14 -17.85 10.22
CA LYS A 426 -21.94 -17.88 11.69
C LYS A 426 -21.78 -16.47 12.26
N ILE A 427 -20.99 -15.60 11.60
CA ILE A 427 -20.82 -14.20 11.98
C ILE A 427 -22.19 -13.50 12.09
N LYS A 428 -23.03 -13.63 11.06
CA LYS A 428 -24.37 -13.03 10.99
C LYS A 428 -25.36 -13.58 12.01
N SER A 429 -25.17 -14.83 12.46
CA SER A 429 -26.10 -15.50 13.38
C SER A 429 -25.80 -15.29 14.86
N ARG A 430 -24.60 -14.80 15.22
CA ARG A 430 -24.17 -14.62 16.60
C ARG A 430 -24.63 -13.27 17.13
N ASN A 431 -25.35 -13.27 18.25
CA ASN A 431 -25.82 -12.04 18.90
C ASN A 431 -24.76 -11.48 19.87
N PRO A 432 -24.62 -10.15 19.99
CA PRO A 432 -23.77 -9.50 20.96
C PRO A 432 -24.24 -9.74 22.40
N GLY A 433 -23.32 -9.82 23.34
CA GLY A 433 -23.58 -9.90 24.78
C GLY A 433 -22.35 -10.35 25.55
N GLY A 434 -22.23 -9.91 26.81
CA GLY A 434 -21.17 -10.32 27.69
C GLY A 434 -20.08 -9.27 27.92
N GLY A 435 -18.91 -9.73 28.39
CA GLY A 435 -17.71 -8.92 28.61
C GLY A 435 -16.84 -8.82 27.35
N THR A 436 -15.61 -8.28 27.51
CA THR A 436 -14.69 -7.99 26.40
C THR A 436 -13.34 -8.68 26.64
N ALA A 437 -13.20 -9.95 26.19
CA ALA A 437 -11.99 -10.75 26.33
C ALA A 437 -10.95 -10.43 25.24
N LEU A 438 -10.55 -9.16 25.13
CA LEU A 438 -9.64 -8.65 24.12
C LEU A 438 -8.29 -9.37 24.13
N TYR A 439 -7.56 -9.34 25.24
CA TYR A 439 -6.23 -9.95 25.31
C TYR A 439 -6.26 -11.48 25.16
N PRO A 440 -7.21 -12.23 25.74
CA PRO A 440 -7.36 -13.65 25.48
C PRO A 440 -7.61 -13.99 24.02
N SER A 441 -8.40 -13.19 23.28
CA SER A 441 -8.64 -13.44 21.85
C SER A 441 -7.36 -13.31 21.01
N VAL A 442 -6.55 -12.30 21.29
CA VAL A 442 -5.24 -12.12 20.63
C VAL A 442 -4.29 -13.28 20.96
N VAL A 443 -4.25 -13.74 22.24
CA VAL A 443 -3.41 -14.88 22.63
C VAL A 443 -3.84 -16.14 21.89
N GLU A 444 -5.15 -16.39 21.74
CA GLU A 444 -5.69 -17.55 21.01
C GLU A 444 -5.34 -17.49 19.51
N ALA A 445 -5.49 -16.31 18.89
CA ALA A 445 -5.09 -16.08 17.50
C ALA A 445 -3.58 -16.34 17.31
N LEU A 446 -2.75 -15.83 18.20
CA LEU A 446 -1.29 -16.07 18.16
C LEU A 446 -0.92 -17.54 18.35
N LYS A 447 -1.69 -18.34 19.11
CA LYS A 447 -1.46 -19.79 19.24
C LYS A 447 -1.69 -20.49 17.90
N ILE A 448 -2.79 -20.17 17.20
CA ILE A 448 -3.08 -20.73 15.88
C ILE A 448 -1.92 -20.42 14.93
N LEU A 449 -1.55 -19.14 14.81
CA LEU A 449 -0.51 -18.72 13.87
C LEU A 449 0.90 -19.12 14.26
N ASN A 450 1.14 -19.47 15.53
CA ASN A 450 2.44 -19.99 15.98
C ASN A 450 2.77 -21.36 15.37
N GLU A 451 1.76 -22.18 15.07
CA GLU A 451 1.91 -23.48 14.42
C GLU A 451 2.06 -23.37 12.89
N GLU A 452 1.76 -22.19 12.30
CA GLU A 452 1.74 -22.01 10.85
C GLU A 452 3.14 -21.95 10.24
N ASP A 453 3.28 -22.42 9.00
CA ASP A 453 4.53 -22.32 8.25
C ASP A 453 4.72 -20.91 7.67
N SER A 454 5.57 -20.12 8.29
CA SER A 454 5.88 -18.75 7.85
C SER A 454 6.59 -18.69 6.49
N SER A 455 7.10 -19.80 5.96
CA SER A 455 7.62 -19.85 4.59
C SER A 455 6.49 -19.89 3.56
N LYS A 456 5.35 -20.46 3.93
CA LYS A 456 4.17 -20.67 3.08
C LYS A 456 3.19 -19.51 3.15
N TYR A 457 2.93 -18.95 4.33
CA TYR A 457 1.92 -17.93 4.56
C TYR A 457 2.52 -16.64 5.13
N ASN A 458 1.97 -15.50 4.71
CA ASN A 458 2.05 -14.27 5.49
C ASN A 458 0.98 -14.36 6.59
N THR A 459 1.38 -14.14 7.85
CA THR A 459 0.48 -14.33 8.99
C THR A 459 0.18 -13.00 9.69
N SER A 460 -1.07 -12.76 10.04
CA SER A 460 -1.48 -11.59 10.82
C SER A 460 -2.72 -11.85 11.67
N VAL A 461 -2.88 -11.09 12.75
CA VAL A 461 -4.10 -11.01 13.53
C VAL A 461 -4.76 -9.67 13.25
N ILE A 462 -6.07 -9.66 13.03
CA ILE A 462 -6.87 -8.44 12.91
C ILE A 462 -7.88 -8.44 14.06
N VAL A 463 -7.74 -7.47 14.95
CA VAL A 463 -8.64 -7.29 16.09
C VAL A 463 -9.62 -6.18 15.79
N MET A 464 -10.88 -6.42 16.04
CA MET A 464 -11.95 -5.43 15.93
C MET A 464 -12.73 -5.35 17.23
N THR A 465 -12.79 -4.17 17.85
CA THR A 465 -13.47 -3.94 19.11
C THR A 465 -14.05 -2.53 19.19
N ASP A 466 -15.21 -2.41 19.83
CA ASP A 466 -15.90 -1.14 20.08
C ASP A 466 -15.82 -0.70 21.55
N GLY A 467 -15.09 -1.44 22.39
CA GLY A 467 -15.05 -1.23 23.81
C GLY A 467 -13.69 -1.44 24.45
N GLU A 468 -13.65 -1.25 25.77
CA GLU A 468 -12.46 -1.52 26.59
C GLU A 468 -12.40 -3.01 26.97
N GLY A 469 -11.24 -3.63 26.72
CA GLY A 469 -10.94 -4.99 27.17
C GLY A 469 -10.95 -5.08 28.69
N ASN A 470 -11.85 -5.88 29.25
CA ASN A 470 -12.06 -6.02 30.69
C ASN A 470 -11.82 -7.45 31.21
N ILE A 471 -11.45 -8.39 30.33
CA ILE A 471 -11.12 -9.78 30.67
C ILE A 471 -9.73 -10.11 30.16
N GLY A 472 -8.94 -10.79 31.00
CA GLY A 472 -7.54 -11.07 30.73
C GLY A 472 -6.63 -9.86 31.01
N SER A 473 -5.34 -10.00 30.69
CA SER A 473 -4.38 -8.93 30.94
C SER A 473 -3.36 -8.77 29.80
N PHE A 474 -2.88 -7.54 29.61
CA PHE A 474 -1.79 -7.25 28.69
C PHE A 474 -0.50 -7.99 29.03
N GLU A 475 -0.22 -8.23 30.32
CA GLU A 475 0.99 -8.93 30.75
C GLU A 475 0.98 -10.41 30.32
N GLU A 476 -0.20 -11.06 30.29
CA GLU A 476 -0.36 -12.42 29.77
C GLU A 476 -0.08 -12.46 28.27
N LEU A 477 -0.64 -11.55 27.50
CA LEU A 477 -0.35 -11.39 26.07
C LEU A 477 1.14 -11.16 25.83
N LYS A 478 1.76 -10.22 26.55
CA LYS A 478 3.19 -9.90 26.44
C LYS A 478 4.08 -11.10 26.76
N LYS A 479 3.72 -11.86 27.80
CA LYS A 479 4.44 -13.08 28.18
C LYS A 479 4.36 -14.15 27.09
N TYR A 480 3.19 -14.31 26.46
CA TYR A 480 3.01 -15.26 25.37
C TYR A 480 3.80 -14.79 24.12
N TYR A 481 3.61 -13.54 23.69
CA TYR A 481 4.24 -12.98 22.49
C TYR A 481 5.77 -13.05 22.50
N LYS A 482 6.41 -12.88 23.67
CA LYS A 482 7.86 -13.00 23.79
C LYS A 482 8.40 -14.37 23.39
N LYS A 483 7.61 -15.42 23.49
CA LYS A 483 7.98 -16.83 23.25
C LYS A 483 7.44 -17.38 21.93
N SER A 484 6.54 -16.64 21.26
CA SER A 484 5.90 -17.03 20.00
C SER A 484 6.62 -16.42 18.80
N LYS A 485 6.22 -16.85 17.60
CA LYS A 485 6.54 -16.16 16.35
C LYS A 485 6.08 -14.71 16.42
N LYS A 486 6.81 -13.82 15.75
CA LYS A 486 6.55 -12.38 15.77
C LYS A 486 5.46 -12.00 14.75
N VAL A 487 4.25 -12.48 15.01
CA VAL A 487 3.08 -12.17 14.17
C VAL A 487 2.58 -10.76 14.53
N PRO A 488 2.37 -9.87 13.54
CA PRO A 488 1.79 -8.55 13.76
C PRO A 488 0.31 -8.66 14.14
N VAL A 489 -0.12 -7.78 15.04
CA VAL A 489 -1.53 -7.61 15.41
C VAL A 489 -1.98 -6.23 14.95
N TYR A 490 -2.88 -6.19 14.01
CA TYR A 490 -3.54 -4.99 13.51
C TYR A 490 -4.86 -4.82 14.25
N SER A 491 -5.16 -3.61 14.68
CA SER A 491 -6.38 -3.33 15.44
C SER A 491 -7.23 -2.31 14.70
N ILE A 492 -8.53 -2.56 14.60
CA ILE A 492 -9.49 -1.59 14.09
C ILE A 492 -10.27 -1.05 15.28
N GLN A 493 -10.07 0.25 15.56
CA GLN A 493 -10.82 0.98 16.56
C GLN A 493 -12.16 1.42 15.98
N PHE A 494 -13.26 1.16 16.68
CA PHE A 494 -14.54 1.79 16.39
C PHE A 494 -15.35 1.96 17.68
N GLY A 495 -16.48 2.70 17.64
CA GLY A 495 -17.23 3.00 18.84
C GLY A 495 -16.40 3.67 19.94
N ASP A 496 -16.50 3.16 21.17
CA ASP A 496 -15.82 3.68 22.36
C ASP A 496 -14.57 2.87 22.74
N ALA A 497 -13.91 2.21 21.77
CA ALA A 497 -12.74 1.38 22.03
C ALA A 497 -11.59 2.17 22.67
N SER A 498 -10.88 1.54 23.61
CA SER A 498 -9.71 2.13 24.26
C SER A 498 -8.51 2.16 23.32
N ILE A 499 -8.23 3.30 22.71
CA ILE A 499 -7.07 3.50 21.84
C ILE A 499 -5.75 3.18 22.56
N GLU A 500 -5.67 3.42 23.88
CA GLU A 500 -4.48 3.09 24.66
C GLU A 500 -4.23 1.57 24.69
N GLN A 501 -5.26 0.76 24.89
CA GLN A 501 -5.12 -0.70 24.89
C GLN A 501 -4.72 -1.22 23.50
N LEU A 502 -5.31 -0.68 22.44
CA LEU A 502 -5.00 -1.06 21.07
C LEU A 502 -3.57 -0.65 20.69
N ASN A 503 -3.12 0.55 21.03
CA ASN A 503 -1.76 0.99 20.80
C ASN A 503 -0.75 0.11 21.55
N ARG A 504 -1.01 -0.29 22.80
CA ARG A 504 -0.13 -1.22 23.54
C ARG A 504 0.02 -2.57 22.84
N ILE A 505 -1.04 -3.09 22.22
CA ILE A 505 -0.97 -4.33 21.43
C ILE A 505 -0.14 -4.11 20.17
N SER A 506 -0.39 -3.03 19.44
CA SER A 506 0.32 -2.69 18.20
C SER A 506 1.81 -2.45 18.46
N ASP A 507 2.18 -1.69 19.48
CA ASP A 507 3.57 -1.43 19.87
C ASP A 507 4.31 -2.73 20.25
N LEU A 508 3.62 -3.62 20.98
CA LEU A 508 4.20 -4.91 21.36
C LEU A 508 4.49 -5.80 20.15
N THR A 509 3.61 -5.76 19.13
CA THR A 509 3.59 -6.72 18.04
C THR A 509 4.15 -6.16 16.73
N ASN A 510 4.62 -4.91 16.75
CA ASN A 510 4.96 -4.15 15.54
C ASN A 510 3.81 -4.18 14.53
N GLY A 511 2.61 -3.93 15.02
CA GLY A 511 1.37 -3.78 14.26
C GLY A 511 0.95 -2.30 14.11
N LYS A 512 -0.32 -2.07 13.77
CA LYS A 512 -0.89 -0.72 13.58
C LYS A 512 -2.33 -0.68 14.09
N VAL A 513 -2.79 0.49 14.52
CA VAL A 513 -4.21 0.76 14.82
C VAL A 513 -4.80 1.57 13.67
N PHE A 514 -5.98 1.17 13.23
CA PHE A 514 -6.75 1.79 12.14
C PHE A 514 -8.01 2.42 12.72
N ASP A 515 -8.37 3.58 12.19
CA ASP A 515 -9.58 4.30 12.61
C ASP A 515 -10.80 3.83 11.80
N GLY A 516 -11.65 3.06 12.44
CA GLY A 516 -12.96 2.62 11.91
C GLY A 516 -14.14 3.44 12.42
N THR A 517 -13.90 4.56 13.12
CA THR A 517 -14.97 5.36 13.72
C THR A 517 -15.81 6.10 12.68
N THR A 518 -15.23 6.45 11.53
CA THR A 518 -15.92 7.12 10.43
C THR A 518 -16.52 6.12 9.45
N ASN A 519 -15.73 5.14 9.02
CA ASN A 519 -16.15 4.08 8.09
C ASN A 519 -15.36 2.80 8.37
N LEU A 520 -16.07 1.79 8.86
CA LEU A 520 -15.44 0.53 9.24
C LEU A 520 -14.98 -0.29 8.04
N ILE A 521 -15.69 -0.22 6.91
CA ILE A 521 -15.29 -0.90 5.67
C ILE A 521 -13.97 -0.34 5.16
N ASP A 522 -13.80 0.99 5.16
CA ASP A 522 -12.55 1.62 4.73
C ASP A 522 -11.37 1.20 5.61
N ALA A 523 -11.56 1.14 6.94
CA ALA A 523 -10.54 0.64 7.86
C ALA A 523 -10.16 -0.83 7.58
N PHE A 524 -11.12 -1.69 7.25
CA PHE A 524 -10.85 -3.06 6.83
C PHE A 524 -10.11 -3.12 5.50
N MET A 525 -10.47 -2.27 4.54
CA MET A 525 -9.75 -2.18 3.25
C MET A 525 -8.29 -1.77 3.47
N GLU A 526 -8.04 -0.81 4.36
CA GLU A 526 -6.68 -0.41 4.73
C GLU A 526 -5.90 -1.56 5.35
N VAL A 527 -6.45 -2.25 6.35
CA VAL A 527 -5.80 -3.39 7.02
C VAL A 527 -5.42 -4.49 6.01
N ARG A 528 -6.25 -4.73 4.98
CA ARG A 528 -5.94 -5.71 3.93
C ARG A 528 -4.67 -5.38 3.14
N GLY A 529 -4.27 -4.13 3.09
CA GLY A 529 -3.00 -3.71 2.49
C GLY A 529 -1.76 -4.21 3.24
N TYR A 530 -1.91 -4.60 4.52
CA TYR A 530 -0.81 -5.03 5.40
C TYR A 530 -0.65 -6.55 5.51
N ASN A 531 -1.44 -7.31 4.78
CA ASN A 531 -1.44 -8.78 4.80
C ASN A 531 -0.78 -9.39 3.57
#